data_dffeb4f45906749113cd1b87263a86e3
#
_entry.id   dffeb4f45906749113cd1b87263a86e3
#
_cell.length_a   1.000
_cell.length_b   1.000
_cell.length_c   1.000
_cell.angle_alpha   90.00
_cell.angle_beta   90.00
_cell.angle_gamma   90.00
#
_symmetry.space_group_name_H-M   'P 1'
#
loop_
_entity.id
_entity.type
_entity.pdbx_description
1 polymer ?
#
loop_
_entity_poly.entity_id
_entity_poly.type
_entity_poly.pdbx_seq_one_letter_code
_entity_poly.pdbx_strand_id
1 'polypeptide(L)'
;MKSTFTIAIRQNPFMEVINMKKVKKLSKVLCALGVSTVLFAGVATAATYPAPSSWDGVGSVASPMQSSEIDYVGAVTTLHRYYPDAMITSISYDAKHHPTYEVEAYTKTQKVEMKIDEATGQVVSNEAKSLGYWNRMKKAHSFNPQNTITPEAAETRAIERVGSDFQTMEWELEMEGNKVVYDLEMTNGGDKKADVKIDALSGKVLSAKVKTTKY
;
A
#
# COMPACT_ATOMS: atom_id res chain seq x y z
N MET A 1 63.38 -21.92 -16.79
CA MET A 1 62.38 -21.37 -17.69
C MET A 1 61.03 -21.41 -17.01
N LYS A 2 60.55 -20.28 -16.50
CA LYS A 2 59.22 -20.15 -15.87
C LYS A 2 58.34 -19.39 -16.86
N SER A 3 57.34 -20.04 -17.38
CA SER A 3 56.36 -19.44 -18.29
C SER A 3 55.24 -18.81 -17.46
N THR A 4 55.11 -17.50 -17.55
CA THR A 4 54.06 -16.72 -16.90
C THR A 4 52.92 -16.56 -17.90
N PHE A 5 51.79 -17.22 -17.61
CA PHE A 5 50.54 -17.02 -18.37
C PHE A 5 49.80 -15.79 -17.80
N THR A 6 49.75 -14.72 -18.59
CA THR A 6 48.95 -13.55 -18.27
C THR A 6 47.57 -13.71 -18.92
N ILE A 7 46.53 -13.89 -18.10
CA ILE A 7 45.14 -13.88 -18.58
C ILE A 7 44.65 -12.42 -18.55
N ALA A 8 44.48 -11.84 -19.74
CA ALA A 8 43.84 -10.54 -19.90
C ALA A 8 42.33 -10.67 -19.74
N ILE A 9 41.79 -10.19 -18.63
CA ILE A 9 40.36 -10.06 -18.44
C ILE A 9 39.89 -8.79 -19.14
N ARG A 10 39.20 -8.97 -20.28
CA ARG A 10 38.55 -7.90 -21.04
C ARG A 10 37.38 -7.37 -20.21
N GLN A 11 37.51 -6.19 -19.60
CA GLN A 11 36.42 -5.48 -18.96
C GLN A 11 35.43 -5.01 -20.02
N ASN A 12 34.20 -5.44 -19.91
CA ASN A 12 33.08 -5.02 -20.76
C ASN A 12 32.39 -3.82 -20.08
N PRO A 13 32.38 -2.59 -20.66
CA PRO A 13 31.94 -1.36 -19.99
C PRO A 13 30.43 -1.08 -20.13
N PHE A 14 29.57 -2.08 -20.30
CA PHE A 14 28.11 -1.88 -20.39
C PHE A 14 27.37 -2.80 -19.42
N MET A 15 27.49 -2.53 -18.12
CA MET A 15 26.46 -2.91 -17.17
C MET A 15 25.60 -1.70 -16.88
N GLU A 16 24.56 -1.53 -17.67
CA GLU A 16 23.43 -0.69 -17.30
C GLU A 16 22.85 -1.23 -15.99
N VAL A 17 22.97 -0.43 -14.93
CA VAL A 17 22.33 -0.75 -13.66
C VAL A 17 20.84 -0.66 -13.88
N ILE A 18 20.22 -1.80 -14.19
CA ILE A 18 18.77 -1.93 -14.30
C ILE A 18 18.20 -1.61 -12.92
N ASN A 19 17.54 -0.48 -12.81
CA ASN A 19 16.89 -0.02 -11.59
C ASN A 19 15.77 -1.00 -11.21
N MET A 20 16.05 -1.90 -10.27
CA MET A 20 15.14 -2.97 -9.85
C MET A 20 13.76 -2.47 -9.34
N LYS A 21 13.63 -1.18 -9.04
CA LYS A 21 12.35 -0.56 -8.65
C LYS A 21 11.32 -0.55 -9.80
N LYS A 22 11.76 -0.44 -11.08
CA LYS A 22 10.83 -0.51 -12.22
C LYS A 22 10.25 -1.91 -12.44
N VAL A 23 10.95 -2.96 -12.04
CA VAL A 23 10.49 -4.35 -12.21
C VAL A 23 9.38 -4.71 -11.22
N LYS A 24 9.39 -4.13 -10.01
CA LYS A 24 8.32 -4.35 -9.00
C LYS A 24 6.97 -3.78 -9.45
N LYS A 25 6.95 -2.62 -10.13
CA LYS A 25 5.69 -2.02 -10.65
C LYS A 25 5.07 -2.84 -11.80
N LEU A 26 5.87 -3.55 -12.61
CA LEU A 26 5.35 -4.40 -13.68
C LEU A 26 4.73 -5.72 -13.18
N SER A 27 5.14 -6.20 -12.01
CA SER A 27 4.59 -7.41 -11.39
C SER A 27 3.17 -7.21 -10.84
N LYS A 28 2.81 -5.97 -10.44
CA LYS A 28 1.48 -5.66 -9.88
C LYS A 28 0.35 -5.66 -10.94
N VAL A 29 0.68 -5.45 -12.23
CA VAL A 29 -0.32 -5.36 -13.32
C VAL A 29 -0.74 -6.75 -13.85
N LEU A 30 0.04 -7.80 -13.59
CA LEU A 30 -0.21 -9.13 -14.20
C LEU A 30 -1.04 -10.09 -13.34
N CYS A 31 -1.44 -9.70 -12.12
CA CYS A 31 -2.24 -10.56 -11.22
C CYS A 31 -3.76 -10.33 -11.29
N ALA A 32 -4.26 -9.52 -12.22
CA ALA A 32 -5.68 -9.15 -12.31
C ALA A 32 -6.56 -10.14 -13.09
N LEU A 33 -6.06 -11.32 -13.48
CA LEU A 33 -6.84 -12.35 -14.19
C LEU A 33 -6.74 -13.70 -13.47
N GLY A 34 -7.42 -13.82 -12.33
CA GLY A 34 -7.59 -15.08 -11.63
C GLY A 34 -8.86 -15.07 -10.79
N VAL A 35 -10.03 -15.15 -11.44
CA VAL A 35 -11.32 -15.34 -10.75
C VAL A 35 -11.35 -16.75 -10.18
N SER A 36 -11.11 -16.89 -8.87
CA SER A 36 -11.43 -18.10 -8.12
C SER A 36 -12.61 -17.81 -7.22
N THR A 37 -13.81 -18.10 -7.72
CA THR A 37 -15.05 -18.12 -6.93
C THR A 37 -15.01 -19.33 -5.98
N VAL A 38 -14.72 -19.09 -4.70
CA VAL A 38 -14.96 -20.05 -3.63
C VAL A 38 -16.34 -19.78 -3.05
N LEU A 39 -17.31 -20.61 -3.43
CA LEU A 39 -18.63 -20.66 -2.83
C LEU A 39 -18.52 -21.32 -1.44
N PHE A 40 -18.57 -20.52 -0.38
CA PHE A 40 -18.81 -21.02 0.97
C PHE A 40 -20.33 -21.14 1.18
N ALA A 41 -20.84 -22.37 1.12
CA ALA A 41 -22.15 -22.68 1.66
C ALA A 41 -22.06 -22.77 3.19
N GLY A 42 -22.30 -21.66 3.87
CA GLY A 42 -22.40 -21.59 5.32
C GLY A 42 -23.81 -21.97 5.75
N VAL A 43 -23.96 -23.07 6.46
CA VAL A 43 -25.21 -23.50 7.10
C VAL A 43 -25.49 -22.56 8.27
N ALA A 44 -26.48 -21.68 8.12
CA ALA A 44 -26.99 -20.84 9.19
C ALA A 44 -27.84 -21.69 10.14
N THR A 45 -27.33 -22.05 11.31
CA THR A 45 -28.14 -22.56 12.41
C THR A 45 -28.78 -21.35 13.12
N ALA A 46 -30.09 -21.17 12.93
CA ALA A 46 -30.85 -20.16 13.63
C ALA A 46 -31.02 -20.58 15.11
N ALA A 47 -30.32 -19.89 16.00
CA ALA A 47 -30.60 -19.95 17.39
C ALA A 47 -31.84 -19.04 17.70
N THR A 48 -32.97 -19.66 17.96
CA THR A 48 -34.20 -18.99 18.40
C THR A 48 -34.04 -18.49 19.84
N TYR A 49 -33.87 -17.17 20.00
CA TYR A 49 -34.06 -16.52 21.30
C TYR A 49 -35.49 -16.04 21.45
N PRO A 50 -36.16 -16.23 22.61
CA PRO A 50 -37.49 -15.70 22.84
C PRO A 50 -37.46 -14.18 22.89
N ALA A 51 -38.36 -13.56 22.13
CA ALA A 51 -38.54 -12.12 22.10
C ALA A 51 -39.12 -11.62 23.43
N PRO A 52 -38.58 -10.55 24.04
CA PRO A 52 -39.28 -9.80 25.05
C PRO A 52 -40.32 -8.90 24.40
N SER A 53 -41.54 -8.95 24.99
CA SER A 53 -42.74 -8.21 24.58
C SER A 53 -42.58 -6.70 24.77
N SER A 54 -43.06 -5.96 23.74
CA SER A 54 -43.60 -4.59 23.79
C SER A 54 -42.77 -3.49 24.45
N TRP A 55 -42.12 -2.67 23.58
CA TRP A 55 -41.96 -1.24 23.87
C TRP A 55 -42.61 -0.45 22.73
N ASP A 56 -43.78 0.15 23.06
CA ASP A 56 -44.45 1.12 22.21
C ASP A 56 -43.63 2.43 22.14
N GLY A 57 -43.36 2.90 20.94
CA GLY A 57 -43.26 4.29 20.59
C GLY A 57 -42.03 5.07 21.03
N VAL A 58 -40.91 4.94 20.25
CA VAL A 58 -40.09 6.12 19.93
C VAL A 58 -39.67 5.99 18.47
N GLY A 59 -39.93 7.05 17.72
CA GLY A 59 -39.70 7.11 16.28
C GLY A 59 -38.31 6.59 15.86
N SER A 60 -38.33 5.72 14.89
CA SER A 60 -37.14 5.28 14.17
C SER A 60 -36.49 6.50 13.51
N VAL A 61 -35.59 7.14 14.22
CA VAL A 61 -34.56 7.94 13.58
C VAL A 61 -33.65 6.94 12.89
N ALA A 62 -33.91 6.73 11.60
CA ALA A 62 -32.93 6.13 10.72
C ALA A 62 -31.65 6.98 10.90
N SER A 63 -30.70 6.46 11.66
CA SER A 63 -29.34 6.99 11.66
C SER A 63 -28.91 7.01 10.19
N PRO A 64 -28.48 8.16 9.64
CA PRO A 64 -27.88 8.15 8.33
C PRO A 64 -26.76 7.10 8.41
N MET A 65 -26.79 6.11 7.52
CA MET A 65 -25.60 5.31 7.26
C MET A 65 -24.52 6.32 6.88
N GLN A 66 -23.72 6.71 7.86
CA GLN A 66 -22.45 7.34 7.59
C GLN A 66 -21.71 6.31 6.74
N SER A 67 -21.59 6.61 5.45
CA SER A 67 -20.54 6.04 4.63
C SER A 67 -19.25 6.44 5.34
N SER A 68 -18.75 5.57 6.19
CA SER A 68 -17.50 5.80 6.91
C SER A 68 -16.40 5.46 5.91
N GLU A 69 -16.14 6.43 5.04
CA GLU A 69 -14.90 6.49 4.31
C GLU A 69 -13.76 6.24 5.31
N ILE A 70 -12.99 5.20 5.10
CA ILE A 70 -11.90 4.88 6.01
C ILE A 70 -10.64 5.62 5.57
N ASP A 71 -9.84 6.00 6.54
CA ASP A 71 -8.48 6.49 6.30
C ASP A 71 -7.45 5.34 6.33
N TYR A 72 -6.19 5.66 6.11
CA TYR A 72 -5.10 4.67 6.15
C TYR A 72 -4.94 3.99 7.52
N VAL A 73 -5.33 4.66 8.61
CA VAL A 73 -5.33 4.08 9.98
C VAL A 73 -6.44 3.04 10.11
N GLY A 74 -7.61 3.31 9.51
CA GLY A 74 -8.72 2.37 9.39
C GLY A 74 -8.32 1.12 8.58
N ALA A 75 -7.57 1.32 7.48
CA ALA A 75 -7.05 0.21 6.68
C ALA A 75 -6.07 -0.67 7.48
N VAL A 76 -5.14 -0.08 8.22
CA VAL A 76 -4.22 -0.80 9.11
C VAL A 76 -4.97 -1.51 10.24
N THR A 77 -5.97 -0.86 10.82
CA THR A 77 -6.83 -1.47 11.85
C THR A 77 -7.57 -2.68 11.30
N THR A 78 -8.07 -2.59 10.08
CA THR A 78 -8.74 -3.70 9.40
C THR A 78 -7.77 -4.87 9.21
N LEU A 79 -6.54 -4.63 8.73
CA LEU A 79 -5.53 -5.68 8.61
C LEU A 79 -5.23 -6.34 9.96
N HIS A 80 -5.07 -5.57 11.04
CA HIS A 80 -4.78 -6.12 12.37
C HIS A 80 -5.94 -6.93 12.98
N ARG A 81 -7.19 -6.76 12.53
CA ARG A 81 -8.30 -7.66 12.93
C ARG A 81 -8.10 -9.08 12.41
N TYR A 82 -7.50 -9.24 11.22
CA TYR A 82 -7.19 -10.54 10.63
C TYR A 82 -5.83 -11.09 11.05
N TYR A 83 -4.86 -10.20 11.26
CA TYR A 83 -3.46 -10.53 11.57
C TYR A 83 -2.93 -9.64 12.71
N PRO A 84 -3.31 -9.94 14.00
CA PRO A 84 -2.99 -9.07 15.14
C PRO A 84 -1.50 -8.78 15.33
N ASP A 85 -0.63 -9.76 15.00
CA ASP A 85 0.83 -9.66 15.16
C ASP A 85 1.54 -9.19 13.89
N ALA A 86 0.82 -8.73 12.87
CA ALA A 86 1.42 -8.32 11.61
C ALA A 86 2.21 -7.01 11.77
N MET A 87 3.41 -7.00 11.19
CA MET A 87 4.30 -5.84 11.13
C MET A 87 4.15 -5.17 9.76
N ILE A 88 3.69 -3.93 9.74
CA ILE A 88 3.44 -3.15 8.52
C ILE A 88 4.76 -2.82 7.82
N THR A 89 4.82 -3.05 6.51
CA THR A 89 6.00 -2.77 5.68
C THR A 89 5.72 -1.79 4.55
N SER A 90 4.46 -1.70 4.09
CA SER A 90 4.01 -0.70 3.13
C SER A 90 2.52 -0.45 3.30
N ILE A 91 2.12 0.78 3.03
CA ILE A 91 0.72 1.18 2.85
C ILE A 91 0.68 1.99 1.57
N SER A 92 -0.20 1.65 0.65
CA SER A 92 -0.42 2.45 -0.56
C SER A 92 -1.89 2.76 -0.77
N TYR A 93 -2.14 3.84 -1.49
CA TYR A 93 -3.46 4.29 -1.89
C TYR A 93 -3.46 4.58 -3.38
N ASP A 94 -4.48 4.09 -4.09
CA ASP A 94 -4.71 4.34 -5.51
C ASP A 94 -6.11 4.95 -5.70
N ALA A 95 -6.16 6.21 -6.16
CA ALA A 95 -7.39 6.94 -6.41
C ALA A 95 -7.93 6.79 -7.85
N LYS A 96 -7.25 6.05 -8.75
CA LYS A 96 -7.49 6.13 -10.21
C LYS A 96 -8.84 5.59 -10.66
N HIS A 97 -9.30 4.46 -10.11
CA HIS A 97 -10.51 3.80 -10.57
C HIS A 97 -11.50 3.49 -9.45
N HIS A 98 -11.02 2.71 -8.48
CA HIS A 98 -11.74 2.41 -7.25
C HIS A 98 -10.80 2.74 -6.12
N PRO A 99 -11.05 3.84 -5.38
CA PRO A 99 -10.19 4.25 -4.29
C PRO A 99 -9.99 3.10 -3.29
N THR A 100 -8.76 2.61 -3.19
CA THR A 100 -8.41 1.47 -2.35
C THR A 100 -7.10 1.69 -1.61
N TYR A 101 -7.07 1.24 -0.37
CA TYR A 101 -5.83 1.04 0.37
C TYR A 101 -5.30 -0.36 0.14
N GLU A 102 -4.00 -0.50 -0.08
CA GLU A 102 -3.29 -1.77 -0.05
C GLU A 102 -2.29 -1.74 1.11
N VAL A 103 -2.40 -2.69 2.03
CA VAL A 103 -1.52 -2.80 3.19
C VAL A 103 -0.70 -4.08 3.06
N GLU A 104 0.63 -3.93 2.99
CA GLU A 104 1.56 -5.04 3.06
C GLU A 104 2.11 -5.19 4.48
N ALA A 105 2.16 -6.42 4.95
CA ALA A 105 2.66 -6.73 6.28
C ALA A 105 3.34 -8.11 6.34
N TYR A 106 4.10 -8.34 7.40
CA TYR A 106 4.69 -9.63 7.70
C TYR A 106 4.24 -10.12 9.08
N THR A 107 3.82 -11.37 9.14
CA THR A 107 3.74 -12.15 10.38
C THR A 107 5.01 -12.96 10.56
N LYS A 108 5.09 -13.77 11.61
CA LYS A 108 6.22 -14.70 11.82
C LYS A 108 6.40 -15.72 10.69
N THR A 109 5.33 -16.04 9.97
CA THR A 109 5.30 -17.14 9.01
C THR A 109 4.83 -16.77 7.61
N GLN A 110 4.24 -15.59 7.43
CA GLN A 110 3.58 -15.19 6.19
C GLN A 110 3.91 -13.75 5.81
N LYS A 111 3.97 -13.48 4.50
CA LYS A 111 3.76 -12.16 3.94
C LYS A 111 2.27 -12.02 3.65
N VAL A 112 1.68 -10.92 4.07
CA VAL A 112 0.27 -10.58 3.87
C VAL A 112 0.17 -9.35 2.98
N GLU A 113 -0.78 -9.37 2.07
CA GLU A 113 -1.17 -8.24 1.23
C GLU A 113 -2.70 -8.15 1.28
N MET A 114 -3.23 -7.03 1.76
CA MET A 114 -4.67 -6.81 1.92
C MET A 114 -5.08 -5.53 1.21
N LYS A 115 -6.12 -5.64 0.36
CA LYS A 115 -6.76 -4.48 -0.28
C LYS A 115 -8.09 -4.19 0.38
N ILE A 116 -8.34 -2.93 0.67
CA ILE A 116 -9.51 -2.45 1.39
C ILE A 116 -10.10 -1.29 0.61
N ASP A 117 -11.39 -1.39 0.31
CA ASP A 117 -12.14 -0.33 -0.34
C ASP A 117 -12.29 0.86 0.61
N GLU A 118 -11.94 2.06 0.15
CA GLU A 118 -11.94 3.28 0.96
C GLU A 118 -13.35 3.65 1.43
N ALA A 119 -14.32 3.61 0.51
CA ALA A 119 -15.67 4.09 0.77
C ALA A 119 -16.45 3.22 1.76
N THR A 120 -16.14 1.91 1.77
CA THR A 120 -16.92 0.92 2.56
C THR A 120 -16.12 0.28 3.69
N GLY A 121 -14.79 0.39 3.67
CA GLY A 121 -13.91 -0.32 4.60
C GLY A 121 -13.90 -1.84 4.42
N GLN A 122 -14.49 -2.36 3.34
CA GLN A 122 -14.56 -3.78 3.07
C GLN A 122 -13.24 -4.31 2.49
N VAL A 123 -12.88 -5.53 2.90
CA VAL A 123 -11.72 -6.23 2.33
C VAL A 123 -12.08 -6.74 0.94
N VAL A 124 -11.41 -6.18 -0.07
CA VAL A 124 -11.57 -6.55 -1.49
C VAL A 124 -10.68 -7.72 -1.85
N SER A 125 -9.47 -7.78 -1.25
CA SER A 125 -8.53 -8.87 -1.46
C SER A 125 -7.72 -9.11 -0.18
N ASN A 126 -7.43 -10.37 0.10
CA ASN A 126 -6.58 -10.78 1.22
C ASN A 126 -5.71 -11.96 0.77
N GLU A 127 -4.45 -11.69 0.50
CA GLU A 127 -3.47 -12.69 0.10
C GLU A 127 -2.46 -12.93 1.21
N ALA A 128 -2.27 -14.19 1.59
CA ALA A 128 -1.26 -14.58 2.56
C ALA A 128 -0.35 -15.66 1.93
N LYS A 129 0.95 -15.34 1.82
CA LYS A 129 1.97 -16.22 1.24
C LYS A 129 2.92 -16.69 2.33
N SER A 130 3.05 -18.01 2.51
CA SER A 130 3.99 -18.59 3.47
C SER A 130 5.43 -18.18 3.17
N LEU A 131 6.13 -17.74 4.21
CA LEU A 131 7.55 -17.42 4.10
C LEU A 131 8.37 -18.71 4.10
N GLY A 132 9.20 -18.90 3.09
CA GLY A 132 10.23 -19.93 3.10
C GLY A 132 11.23 -19.71 4.26
N TYR A 133 11.94 -20.77 4.65
CA TYR A 133 12.89 -20.75 5.75
C TYR A 133 13.84 -19.53 5.73
N TRP A 134 14.45 -19.22 4.59
CA TRP A 134 15.38 -18.11 4.43
C TRP A 134 14.73 -16.72 4.56
N ASN A 135 13.47 -16.58 4.14
CA ASN A 135 12.74 -15.30 4.26
C ASN A 135 12.29 -15.03 5.69
N ARG A 136 12.06 -16.07 6.49
CA ARG A 136 11.80 -15.93 7.94
C ARG A 136 13.01 -15.41 8.72
N MET A 137 14.22 -15.67 8.22
CA MET A 137 15.48 -15.19 8.81
C MET A 137 15.79 -13.73 8.45
N LYS A 138 15.20 -13.21 7.38
CA LYS A 138 15.34 -11.80 7.00
C LYS A 138 14.41 -10.97 7.87
N LYS A 139 14.99 -10.05 8.65
CA LYS A 139 14.22 -9.07 9.41
C LYS A 139 13.47 -8.19 8.41
N ALA A 140 12.14 -8.26 8.38
CA ALA A 140 11.34 -7.33 7.62
C ALA A 140 11.55 -5.92 8.18
N HIS A 141 11.82 -4.96 7.31
CA HIS A 141 11.85 -3.56 7.69
C HIS A 141 10.40 -3.10 7.83
N SER A 142 9.94 -2.99 9.07
CA SER A 142 8.60 -2.54 9.41
C SER A 142 8.65 -1.19 10.11
N PHE A 143 7.56 -0.45 10.02
CA PHE A 143 7.40 0.83 10.70
C PHE A 143 6.03 0.90 11.40
N ASN A 144 5.90 1.84 12.33
CA ASN A 144 4.61 2.16 12.92
C ASN A 144 4.02 3.37 12.18
N PRO A 145 2.88 3.21 11.47
CA PRO A 145 2.25 4.30 10.74
C PRO A 145 1.84 5.49 11.61
N GLN A 146 1.55 5.26 12.89
CA GLN A 146 1.18 6.33 13.83
C GLN A 146 2.33 7.30 14.16
N ASN A 147 3.57 6.93 13.84
CA ASN A 147 4.74 7.78 14.04
C ASN A 147 5.08 8.60 12.80
N THR A 148 4.28 8.55 11.75
CA THR A 148 4.49 9.29 10.50
C THR A 148 3.58 10.50 10.40
N ILE A 149 3.94 11.49 9.59
CA ILE A 149 2.98 12.51 9.17
C ILE A 149 1.84 11.85 8.41
N THR A 150 0.68 12.50 8.37
CA THR A 150 -0.47 11.96 7.62
C THR A 150 -0.25 12.08 6.11
N PRO A 151 -0.95 11.27 5.28
CA PRO A 151 -0.89 11.39 3.83
C PRO A 151 -1.26 12.79 3.32
N GLU A 152 -2.25 13.45 3.93
CA GLU A 152 -2.69 14.81 3.58
C GLU A 152 -1.60 15.85 3.89
N ALA A 153 -0.88 15.65 4.99
CA ALA A 153 0.27 16.50 5.32
C ALA A 153 1.42 16.29 4.31
N ALA A 154 1.66 15.05 3.87
CA ALA A 154 2.63 14.75 2.84
C ALA A 154 2.22 15.35 1.49
N GLU A 155 0.94 15.23 1.10
CA GLU A 155 0.39 15.84 -0.11
C GLU A 155 0.55 17.36 -0.10
N THR A 156 0.23 18.03 1.02
CA THR A 156 0.42 19.46 1.18
C THR A 156 1.88 19.87 0.90
N ARG A 157 2.86 19.13 1.46
CA ARG A 157 4.28 19.35 1.19
C ARG A 157 4.67 19.12 -0.27
N ALA A 158 4.04 18.13 -0.90
CA ALA A 158 4.27 17.86 -2.31
C ALA A 158 3.73 19.00 -3.18
N ILE A 159 2.50 19.47 -2.95
CA ILE A 159 1.87 20.60 -3.65
C ILE A 159 2.68 21.89 -3.49
N GLU A 160 3.14 22.20 -2.28
CA GLU A 160 4.04 23.35 -2.03
C GLU A 160 5.30 23.28 -2.91
N ARG A 161 5.75 22.09 -3.27
CA ARG A 161 6.99 21.86 -4.02
C ARG A 161 6.81 21.85 -5.53
N VAL A 162 5.71 21.28 -6.06
CA VAL A 162 5.50 21.08 -7.50
C VAL A 162 4.50 22.06 -8.12
N GLY A 163 3.62 22.67 -7.31
CA GLY A 163 2.61 23.63 -7.73
C GLY A 163 1.19 23.18 -7.36
N SER A 164 0.31 24.17 -7.17
CA SER A 164 -1.09 23.97 -6.75
C SER A 164 -2.00 23.40 -7.85
N ASP A 165 -1.51 23.29 -9.06
CA ASP A 165 -2.19 22.65 -10.19
C ASP A 165 -2.03 21.13 -10.21
N PHE A 166 -1.23 20.57 -9.32
CA PHE A 166 -1.06 19.12 -9.18
C PHE A 166 -2.00 18.54 -8.13
N GLN A 167 -2.49 17.32 -8.41
CA GLN A 167 -3.26 16.50 -7.49
C GLN A 167 -2.63 15.11 -7.37
N THR A 168 -2.71 14.50 -6.20
CA THR A 168 -2.18 13.16 -5.94
C THR A 168 -3.10 12.10 -6.57
N MET A 169 -2.51 11.18 -7.32
CA MET A 169 -3.20 10.05 -7.93
C MET A 169 -2.94 8.74 -7.20
N GLU A 170 -1.77 8.63 -6.62
CA GLU A 170 -1.31 7.45 -5.90
C GLU A 170 -0.25 7.89 -4.89
N TRP A 171 -0.24 7.29 -3.73
CA TRP A 171 0.88 7.41 -2.81
C TRP A 171 1.23 6.06 -2.19
N GLU A 172 2.49 5.89 -1.81
CA GLU A 172 2.99 4.73 -1.09
C GLU A 172 3.84 5.20 0.09
N LEU A 173 3.55 4.67 1.27
CA LEU A 173 4.33 4.83 2.48
C LEU A 173 5.10 3.54 2.72
N GLU A 174 6.41 3.56 2.57
CA GLU A 174 7.26 2.37 2.66
C GLU A 174 8.60 2.66 3.33
N MET A 175 9.30 1.58 3.69
CA MET A 175 10.69 1.68 4.11
C MET A 175 11.63 1.74 2.90
N GLU A 176 12.34 2.83 2.72
CA GLU A 176 13.43 2.97 1.76
C GLU A 176 14.79 3.03 2.49
N GLY A 177 15.48 1.88 2.54
CA GLY A 177 16.67 1.72 3.39
C GLY A 177 16.31 1.79 4.87
N ASN A 178 16.80 2.81 5.58
CA ASN A 178 16.52 3.03 7.00
C ASN A 178 15.52 4.17 7.25
N LYS A 179 14.84 4.65 6.21
CA LYS A 179 13.89 5.74 6.31
C LYS A 179 12.49 5.28 5.91
N VAL A 180 11.49 5.81 6.59
CA VAL A 180 10.11 5.72 6.16
C VAL A 180 9.85 6.87 5.20
N VAL A 181 9.36 6.59 4.00
CA VAL A 181 9.23 7.56 2.91
C VAL A 181 7.85 7.47 2.30
N TYR A 182 7.22 8.61 2.08
CA TYR A 182 6.12 8.74 1.13
C TYR A 182 6.69 8.89 -0.28
N ASP A 183 6.17 8.10 -1.24
CA ASP A 183 6.37 8.26 -2.68
C ASP A 183 5.02 8.64 -3.30
N LEU A 184 4.86 9.89 -3.76
CA LEU A 184 3.61 10.41 -4.31
C LEU A 184 3.72 10.50 -5.83
N GLU A 185 2.74 9.94 -6.55
CA GLU A 185 2.53 10.17 -7.98
C GLU A 185 1.41 11.21 -8.17
N MET A 186 1.74 12.32 -8.82
CA MET A 186 0.85 13.46 -8.99
C MET A 186 0.66 13.80 -10.46
N THR A 187 -0.47 14.43 -10.79
CA THR A 187 -0.77 14.92 -12.15
C THR A 187 -1.41 16.30 -12.07
N ASN A 188 -1.19 17.12 -13.11
CA ASN A 188 -1.93 18.38 -13.27
C ASN A 188 -3.20 18.21 -14.12
N GLY A 189 -3.62 16.97 -14.41
CA GLY A 189 -4.77 16.67 -15.27
C GLY A 189 -4.51 16.88 -16.76
N GLY A 190 -3.36 17.43 -17.13
CA GLY A 190 -2.91 17.68 -18.50
C GLY A 190 -1.68 16.85 -18.89
N ASP A 191 -0.67 17.55 -19.35
CA ASP A 191 0.55 16.94 -19.90
C ASP A 191 1.67 16.70 -18.86
N LYS A 192 1.47 17.06 -17.59
CA LYS A 192 2.52 16.95 -16.57
C LYS A 192 2.18 15.92 -15.52
N LYS A 193 3.22 15.17 -15.13
CA LYS A 193 3.23 14.27 -13.97
C LYS A 193 4.39 14.65 -13.06
N ALA A 194 4.22 14.44 -11.76
CA ALA A 194 5.27 14.64 -10.78
C ALA A 194 5.44 13.40 -9.91
N ASP A 195 6.70 13.07 -9.61
CA ASP A 195 7.07 12.07 -8.61
C ASP A 195 7.72 12.83 -7.44
N VAL A 196 7.14 12.74 -6.25
CA VAL A 196 7.62 13.44 -5.06
C VAL A 196 7.89 12.45 -3.94
N LYS A 197 9.11 12.51 -3.36
CA LYS A 197 9.48 11.72 -2.19
C LYS A 197 9.61 12.60 -0.96
N ILE A 198 9.01 12.16 0.15
CA ILE A 198 8.98 12.89 1.41
C ILE A 198 9.40 11.95 2.53
N ASP A 199 10.28 12.43 3.41
CA ASP A 199 10.61 11.74 4.66
C ASP A 199 9.36 11.76 5.56
N ALA A 200 8.83 10.58 5.85
CA ALA A 200 7.55 10.44 6.52
C ALA A 200 7.57 10.82 8.02
N LEU A 201 8.76 10.92 8.63
CA LEU A 201 8.88 11.32 10.03
C LEU A 201 8.97 12.85 10.17
N SER A 202 9.67 13.50 9.26
CA SER A 202 9.96 14.95 9.35
C SER A 202 9.13 15.82 8.41
N GLY A 203 8.46 15.23 7.41
CA GLY A 203 7.77 15.95 6.34
C GLY A 203 8.72 16.64 5.35
N LYS A 204 10.03 16.35 5.39
CA LYS A 204 11.00 16.96 4.50
C LYS A 204 10.92 16.36 3.10
N VAL A 205 10.77 17.21 2.07
CA VAL A 205 10.86 16.78 0.68
C VAL A 205 12.28 16.31 0.37
N LEU A 206 12.42 15.04 0.00
CA LEU A 206 13.69 14.41 -0.36
C LEU A 206 14.00 14.56 -1.85
N SER A 207 12.99 14.46 -2.70
CA SER A 207 13.10 14.70 -4.14
C SER A 207 11.75 15.08 -4.73
N ALA A 208 11.78 15.90 -5.79
CA ALA A 208 10.61 16.21 -6.61
C ALA A 208 11.04 16.25 -8.08
N LYS A 209 10.33 15.52 -8.94
CA LYS A 209 10.63 15.44 -10.38
C LYS A 209 9.34 15.67 -11.15
N VAL A 210 9.28 16.74 -11.94
CA VAL A 210 8.18 17.00 -12.86
C VAL A 210 8.59 16.54 -14.25
N LYS A 211 7.71 15.80 -14.93
CA LYS A 211 7.90 15.26 -16.28
C LYS A 211 6.73 15.70 -17.16
N THR A 212 7.03 16.09 -18.40
CA THR A 212 6.00 16.31 -19.42
C THR A 212 5.70 14.99 -20.12
N THR A 213 4.44 14.58 -20.15
CA THR A 213 3.98 13.40 -20.88
C THR A 213 3.73 13.84 -22.32
N LYS A 214 4.57 13.43 -23.27
CA LYS A 214 4.32 13.63 -24.69
C LYS A 214 3.30 12.58 -25.13
N TYR A 215 2.19 13.01 -25.65
CA TYR A 215 1.21 12.17 -26.35
C TYR A 215 1.62 11.97 -27.80
#